data_11ba8156c00a7c84a1ed15a4ccc64b66
#
_entry.id   11ba8156c00a7c84a1ed15a4ccc64b66
#
_cell.length_a   1.000
_cell.length_b   1.000
_cell.length_c   1.000
_cell.angle_alpha   90.00
_cell.angle_beta   90.00
_cell.angle_gamma   90.00
#
_symmetry.space_group_name_H-M   'P 1'
#
loop_
_entity.id
_entity.type
_entity.pdbx_description
1 polymer ?
#
loop_
_entity_poly.entity_id
_entity_poly.type
_entity_poly.pdbx_seq_one_letter_code
_entity_poly.pdbx_strand_id
1 'polypeptide(L)'
;MFHCRISTTVCLITLAFISLPLLASAGNQGGVIIDHGPRSSPKIALTFDACPTKLRDEYDEKAIDILIREKVPATLFLSGKWVEKNIERVKFLASHPQFEIAAHSYYHPHMTKLTDERVMRELKQTQAIIKTVTGKTPRYFRAPYGEVDDRVMMLASATGLTTIQYDIASGDPDSHLTPQKIVRYVLQDAKNGSIIVFHMNHKGVHTAEILPEIIKGLREKGFILVTVEDLLAQ
;
A
#
# COMPACT_ATOMS: atom_id res chain seq x y z
N MET A 1 25.21 -89.83 -1.91
CA MET A 1 24.00 -89.06 -2.21
C MET A 1 24.26 -87.60 -1.86
N PHE A 2 24.60 -86.75 -2.85
CA PHE A 2 24.86 -85.33 -2.64
C PHE A 2 23.65 -84.58 -3.12
N HIS A 3 23.00 -83.82 -2.20
CA HIS A 3 21.90 -82.92 -2.54
C HIS A 3 22.47 -81.54 -2.82
N CYS A 4 22.34 -81.08 -4.05
CA CYS A 4 22.67 -79.75 -4.49
C CYS A 4 21.47 -78.84 -4.20
N ARG A 5 21.63 -77.83 -3.30
CA ARG A 5 20.62 -76.76 -3.06
C ARG A 5 20.94 -75.59 -3.98
N ILE A 6 20.03 -75.31 -4.90
CA ILE A 6 20.07 -74.12 -5.76
C ILE A 6 19.45 -72.98 -4.97
N SER A 7 20.23 -71.92 -4.68
CA SER A 7 19.78 -70.74 -4.04
C SER A 7 19.37 -69.68 -5.11
N THR A 8 18.10 -69.39 -5.19
CA THR A 8 17.57 -68.40 -6.13
C THR A 8 17.65 -67.03 -5.47
N THR A 9 18.59 -66.21 -5.91
CA THR A 9 18.67 -64.78 -5.47
C THR A 9 17.70 -63.92 -6.29
N VAL A 10 16.65 -63.46 -5.64
CA VAL A 10 15.70 -62.51 -6.23
C VAL A 10 16.28 -61.09 -6.09
N CYS A 11 16.62 -60.51 -7.23
CA CYS A 11 17.10 -59.11 -7.31
C CYS A 11 15.88 -58.19 -7.38
N LEU A 12 15.56 -57.48 -6.28
CA LEU A 12 14.55 -56.43 -6.26
C LEU A 12 15.13 -55.15 -6.89
N ILE A 13 14.64 -54.81 -8.08
CA ILE A 13 14.92 -53.53 -8.72
C ILE A 13 13.93 -52.50 -8.14
N THR A 14 14.42 -51.64 -7.26
CA THR A 14 13.66 -50.46 -6.78
C THR A 14 13.69 -49.37 -7.83
N LEU A 15 12.58 -49.15 -8.53
CA LEU A 15 12.39 -47.95 -9.36
C LEU A 15 12.24 -46.73 -8.44
N ALA A 16 13.27 -45.89 -8.42
CA ALA A 16 13.18 -44.56 -7.83
C ALA A 16 12.38 -43.64 -8.76
N PHE A 17 11.16 -43.29 -8.36
CA PHE A 17 10.40 -42.21 -9.00
C PHE A 17 11.06 -40.88 -8.67
N ILE A 18 11.79 -40.30 -9.62
CA ILE A 18 12.27 -38.93 -9.56
C ILE A 18 11.08 -38.04 -9.87
N SER A 19 10.43 -37.51 -8.84
CA SER A 19 9.44 -36.44 -8.99
C SER A 19 10.17 -35.14 -9.39
N LEU A 20 10.12 -34.78 -10.67
CA LEU A 20 10.47 -33.41 -11.10
C LEU A 20 9.53 -32.43 -10.43
N PRO A 21 10.05 -31.35 -9.80
CA PRO A 21 9.19 -30.28 -9.35
C PRO A 21 8.55 -29.64 -10.58
N LEU A 22 7.24 -29.63 -10.59
CA LEU A 22 6.44 -28.86 -11.55
C LEU A 22 6.84 -27.38 -11.35
N LEU A 23 7.62 -26.83 -12.27
CA LEU A 23 7.85 -25.39 -12.35
C LEU A 23 6.47 -24.77 -12.57
N ALA A 24 5.89 -24.23 -11.49
CA ALA A 24 4.71 -23.39 -11.59
C ALA A 24 5.07 -22.25 -12.54
N SER A 25 4.50 -22.27 -13.72
CA SER A 25 4.53 -21.15 -14.65
C SER A 25 4.02 -19.95 -13.87
N ALA A 26 4.88 -18.97 -13.64
CA ALA A 26 4.46 -17.66 -13.18
C ALA A 26 3.58 -17.09 -14.30
N GLY A 27 2.28 -17.37 -14.20
CA GLY A 27 1.28 -16.74 -15.06
C GLY A 27 1.52 -15.25 -14.97
N ASN A 28 1.66 -14.60 -16.13
CA ASN A 28 1.72 -13.16 -16.27
C ASN A 28 0.40 -12.61 -15.71
N GLN A 29 0.34 -12.40 -14.38
CA GLN A 29 -0.76 -11.72 -13.73
C GLN A 29 -0.62 -10.26 -14.14
N GLY A 30 -1.33 -9.88 -15.19
CA GLY A 30 -1.48 -8.49 -15.56
C GLY A 30 -1.75 -7.69 -14.29
N GLY A 31 -1.00 -6.62 -14.07
CA GLY A 31 -1.20 -5.78 -12.90
C GLY A 31 -2.67 -5.36 -12.78
N VAL A 32 -3.12 -5.10 -11.57
CA VAL A 32 -4.47 -4.61 -11.29
C VAL A 32 -4.36 -3.26 -10.60
N ILE A 33 -5.17 -2.31 -11.02
CA ILE A 33 -5.38 -1.05 -10.31
C ILE A 33 -6.58 -1.26 -9.39
N ILE A 34 -6.37 -1.07 -8.08
CA ILE A 34 -7.41 -1.21 -7.07
C ILE A 34 -7.76 0.19 -6.57
N ASP A 35 -8.97 0.65 -6.79
CA ASP A 35 -9.49 1.93 -6.32
C ASP A 35 -10.46 1.80 -5.13
N HIS A 36 -10.93 0.58 -4.85
CA HIS A 36 -11.74 0.25 -3.68
C HIS A 36 -11.61 -1.23 -3.32
N GLY A 37 -11.96 -1.58 -2.09
CA GLY A 37 -12.13 -2.95 -1.63
C GLY A 37 -13.51 -3.54 -1.91
N PRO A 38 -13.81 -4.74 -1.36
CA PRO A 38 -15.10 -5.39 -1.52
C PRO A 38 -16.28 -4.55 -1.02
N ARG A 39 -17.29 -4.36 -1.85
CA ARG A 39 -18.52 -3.61 -1.49
C ARG A 39 -19.47 -4.38 -0.56
N SER A 40 -19.17 -5.64 -0.29
CA SER A 40 -19.94 -6.51 0.62
C SER A 40 -19.59 -6.31 2.10
N SER A 41 -18.47 -5.63 2.42
CA SER A 41 -17.99 -5.43 3.79
C SER A 41 -18.00 -3.94 4.15
N PRO A 42 -18.44 -3.53 5.36
CA PRO A 42 -18.48 -2.14 5.79
C PRO A 42 -17.08 -1.59 6.17
N LYS A 43 -16.03 -2.15 5.59
CA LYS A 43 -14.65 -1.68 5.80
C LYS A 43 -14.36 -0.46 4.92
N ILE A 44 -13.60 0.50 5.45
CA ILE A 44 -13.08 1.68 4.72
C ILE A 44 -11.61 1.87 5.10
N ALA A 45 -10.76 2.18 4.11
CA ALA A 45 -9.38 2.55 4.36
C ALA A 45 -9.19 4.08 4.28
N LEU A 46 -8.70 4.67 5.37
CA LEU A 46 -8.15 6.02 5.34
C LEU A 46 -6.68 5.94 4.93
N THR A 47 -6.32 6.66 3.89
CA THR A 47 -4.97 6.61 3.33
C THR A 47 -4.37 8.01 3.24
N PHE A 48 -3.05 8.13 3.46
CA PHE A 48 -2.38 9.41 3.57
C PHE A 48 -1.13 9.43 2.71
N ASP A 49 -1.05 10.40 1.80
CA ASP A 49 0.10 10.57 0.94
C ASP A 49 1.09 11.57 1.57
N ALA A 50 2.38 11.23 1.53
CA ALA A 50 3.48 12.10 1.94
C ALA A 50 4.39 12.40 0.74
N CYS A 51 4.11 13.52 0.07
CA CYS A 51 4.87 13.99 -1.08
C CYS A 51 6.11 14.76 -0.64
N PRO A 52 7.24 14.74 -1.42
CA PRO A 52 8.37 15.61 -1.13
C PRO A 52 8.00 17.07 -1.40
N THR A 53 8.30 17.95 -0.47
CA THR A 53 8.15 19.39 -0.66
C THR A 53 9.48 20.11 -0.49
N LYS A 54 9.53 21.41 -0.73
CA LYS A 54 10.73 22.23 -0.49
C LYS A 54 10.90 22.63 0.97
N LEU A 55 9.87 22.47 1.78
CA LEU A 55 9.86 22.84 3.19
C LEU A 55 10.60 21.79 4.03
N ARG A 56 11.17 22.25 5.16
CA ARG A 56 12.05 21.42 5.99
C ARG A 56 11.30 20.46 6.88
N ASP A 57 10.13 20.86 7.37
CA ASP A 57 9.31 20.07 8.29
C ASP A 57 7.95 19.78 7.65
N GLU A 58 7.90 18.66 6.92
CA GLU A 58 6.77 18.26 6.09
C GLU A 58 5.94 17.15 6.72
N TYR A 59 5.75 17.22 8.03
CA TYR A 59 5.05 16.21 8.79
C TYR A 59 3.89 16.87 9.55
N ASP A 60 2.67 16.43 9.28
CA ASP A 60 1.49 16.88 10.03
C ASP A 60 1.38 16.08 11.35
N GLU A 61 2.08 16.55 12.38
CA GLU A 61 2.06 15.93 13.71
C GLU A 61 0.63 15.86 14.27
N LYS A 62 -0.19 16.90 14.06
CA LYS A 62 -1.56 16.94 14.58
C LYS A 62 -2.43 15.86 13.94
N ALA A 63 -2.33 15.67 12.62
CA ALA A 63 -3.07 14.61 11.93
C ALA A 63 -2.67 13.22 12.43
N ILE A 64 -1.37 12.98 12.59
CA ILE A 64 -0.86 11.69 13.10
C ILE A 64 -1.25 11.46 14.55
N ASP A 65 -1.16 12.47 15.42
CA ASP A 65 -1.58 12.39 16.83
C ASP A 65 -3.08 12.06 16.96
N ILE A 66 -3.92 12.62 16.07
CA ILE A 66 -5.34 12.26 16.01
C ILE A 66 -5.51 10.78 15.67
N LEU A 67 -4.85 10.29 14.62
CA LEU A 67 -4.94 8.88 14.23
C LEU A 67 -4.48 7.94 15.36
N ILE A 68 -3.39 8.28 16.06
CA ILE A 68 -2.87 7.49 17.17
C ILE A 68 -3.85 7.49 18.34
N ARG A 69 -4.29 8.66 18.78
CA ARG A 69 -5.20 8.81 19.93
C ARG A 69 -6.55 8.12 19.67
N GLU A 70 -7.09 8.26 18.47
CA GLU A 70 -8.34 7.65 18.07
C GLU A 70 -8.19 6.17 17.66
N LYS A 71 -6.97 5.62 17.70
CA LYS A 71 -6.63 4.23 17.30
C LYS A 71 -7.14 3.89 15.91
N VAL A 72 -6.96 4.80 14.95
CA VAL A 72 -7.40 4.63 13.57
C VAL A 72 -6.32 3.91 12.77
N PRO A 73 -6.60 2.72 12.23
CA PRO A 73 -5.72 2.10 11.25
C PRO A 73 -5.65 2.96 9.98
N ALA A 74 -4.46 3.10 9.41
CA ALA A 74 -4.25 3.89 8.20
C ALA A 74 -3.10 3.35 7.35
N THR A 75 -3.18 3.54 6.02
CA THR A 75 -2.09 3.23 5.10
C THR A 75 -1.42 4.53 4.66
N LEU A 76 -0.10 4.60 4.86
CA LEU A 76 0.71 5.78 4.62
C LEU A 76 1.57 5.56 3.37
N PHE A 77 1.24 6.27 2.29
CA PHE A 77 1.95 6.20 1.00
C PHE A 77 3.09 7.23 1.01
N LEU A 78 4.31 6.76 1.23
CA LEU A 78 5.47 7.61 1.44
C LEU A 78 6.35 7.68 0.19
N SER A 79 6.68 8.90 -0.27
CA SER A 79 7.69 9.05 -1.32
C SER A 79 9.11 8.91 -0.75
N GLY A 80 10.01 8.30 -1.52
CA GLY A 80 11.37 8.00 -1.07
C GLY A 80 12.11 9.24 -0.59
N LYS A 81 11.97 10.35 -1.30
CA LYS A 81 12.62 11.62 -0.93
C LYS A 81 12.07 12.22 0.36
N TRP A 82 10.79 12.01 0.65
CA TRP A 82 10.21 12.38 1.93
C TRP A 82 10.75 11.47 3.06
N VAL A 83 10.87 10.16 2.82
CA VAL A 83 11.45 9.20 3.78
C VAL A 83 12.89 9.59 4.15
N GLU A 84 13.74 9.95 3.16
CA GLU A 84 15.11 10.41 3.43
C GLU A 84 15.18 11.60 4.39
N LYS A 85 14.25 12.54 4.24
CA LYS A 85 14.20 13.75 5.08
C LYS A 85 13.62 13.49 6.48
N ASN A 86 12.85 12.40 6.65
CA ASN A 86 12.06 12.15 7.84
C ASN A 86 12.34 10.77 8.48
N ILE A 87 13.58 10.29 8.44
CA ILE A 87 13.95 8.92 8.87
C ILE A 87 13.39 8.58 10.26
N GLU A 88 13.61 9.42 11.27
CA GLU A 88 13.16 9.14 12.63
C GLU A 88 11.63 9.14 12.76
N ARG A 89 10.95 10.03 12.02
CA ARG A 89 9.49 10.04 11.95
C ARG A 89 8.95 8.79 11.27
N VAL A 90 9.59 8.32 10.20
CA VAL A 90 9.19 7.08 9.51
C VAL A 90 9.39 5.87 10.40
N LYS A 91 10.48 5.78 11.17
CA LYS A 91 10.70 4.74 12.19
C LYS A 91 9.59 4.77 13.25
N PHE A 92 9.25 5.96 13.73
CA PHE A 92 8.16 6.16 14.69
C PHE A 92 6.83 5.67 14.12
N LEU A 93 6.45 6.08 12.91
CA LEU A 93 5.23 5.63 12.24
C LEU A 93 5.21 4.10 12.07
N ALA A 94 6.32 3.52 11.59
CA ALA A 94 6.44 2.08 11.35
C ALA A 94 6.42 1.23 12.64
N SER A 95 6.68 1.84 13.81
CA SER A 95 6.60 1.18 15.12
C SER A 95 5.16 1.05 15.63
N HIS A 96 4.21 1.79 15.07
CA HIS A 96 2.80 1.72 15.41
C HIS A 96 2.10 0.64 14.59
N PRO A 97 1.54 -0.42 15.21
CA PRO A 97 0.95 -1.54 14.47
C PRO A 97 -0.28 -1.16 13.64
N GLN A 98 -0.90 -0.02 13.93
CA GLN A 98 -2.05 0.50 13.19
C GLN A 98 -1.67 1.15 11.86
N PHE A 99 -0.38 1.42 11.61
CA PHE A 99 0.07 2.05 10.38
C PHE A 99 0.71 1.05 9.43
N GLU A 100 0.19 1.00 8.23
CA GLU A 100 0.77 0.30 7.09
C GLU A 100 1.58 1.29 6.25
N ILE A 101 2.86 0.96 5.96
CA ILE A 101 3.73 1.81 5.14
C ILE A 101 3.73 1.30 3.70
N ALA A 102 3.40 2.18 2.76
CA ALA A 102 3.31 1.93 1.33
C ALA A 102 4.19 2.92 0.53
N ALA A 103 4.39 2.65 -0.76
CA ALA A 103 5.26 3.42 -1.64
C ALA A 103 4.50 4.48 -2.46
N HIS A 104 5.13 5.67 -2.65
CA HIS A 104 4.56 6.78 -3.43
C HIS A 104 5.57 7.39 -4.42
N SER A 105 6.30 6.55 -5.18
CA SER A 105 7.48 6.90 -6.00
C SER A 105 8.61 7.57 -5.18
N TYR A 106 9.75 7.83 -5.82
CA TYR A 106 10.88 8.40 -5.08
C TYR A 106 10.86 9.94 -5.07
N TYR A 107 10.79 10.56 -6.27
CA TYR A 107 10.79 12.01 -6.45
C TYR A 107 9.42 12.62 -6.75
N HIS A 108 8.36 11.82 -6.75
CA HIS A 108 6.99 12.26 -7.06
C HIS A 108 6.83 12.86 -8.48
N PRO A 109 7.35 12.21 -9.53
CA PRO A 109 7.20 12.69 -10.90
C PRO A 109 5.87 12.26 -11.52
N HIS A 110 5.54 12.84 -12.67
CA HIS A 110 4.49 12.31 -13.56
C HIS A 110 4.97 10.99 -14.18
N MET A 111 4.63 9.86 -13.55
CA MET A 111 5.14 8.52 -13.89
C MET A 111 4.83 8.13 -15.34
N THR A 112 3.68 8.52 -15.84
CA THR A 112 3.23 8.26 -17.22
C THR A 112 4.09 8.96 -18.30
N LYS A 113 4.86 9.99 -17.90
CA LYS A 113 5.76 10.74 -18.81
C LYS A 113 7.20 10.26 -18.77
N LEU A 114 7.52 9.26 -17.93
CA LEU A 114 8.87 8.73 -17.79
C LEU A 114 9.10 7.53 -18.72
N THR A 115 10.38 7.24 -19.02
CA THR A 115 10.77 5.96 -19.63
C THR A 115 10.62 4.83 -18.63
N ASP A 116 10.57 3.58 -19.11
CA ASP A 116 10.42 2.39 -18.26
C ASP A 116 11.55 2.26 -17.24
N GLU A 117 12.78 2.55 -17.65
CA GLU A 117 13.95 2.50 -16.77
C GLU A 117 13.84 3.53 -15.62
N ARG A 118 13.27 4.71 -15.92
CA ARG A 118 13.05 5.73 -14.89
C ARG A 118 11.91 5.35 -13.96
N VAL A 119 10.80 4.81 -14.49
CA VAL A 119 9.71 4.28 -13.67
C VAL A 119 10.23 3.19 -12.74
N MET A 120 10.96 2.20 -13.26
CA MET A 120 11.54 1.12 -12.46
C MET A 120 12.50 1.66 -11.38
N ARG A 121 13.26 2.71 -11.68
CA ARG A 121 14.15 3.35 -10.71
C ARG A 121 13.36 4.01 -9.58
N GLU A 122 12.33 4.78 -9.90
CA GLU A 122 11.43 5.41 -8.92
C GLU A 122 10.84 4.37 -7.95
N LEU A 123 10.34 3.27 -8.48
CA LEU A 123 9.74 2.20 -7.69
C LEU A 123 10.76 1.49 -6.80
N LYS A 124 11.87 1.00 -7.37
CA LYS A 124 12.89 0.23 -6.64
C LYS A 124 13.61 1.06 -5.58
N GLN A 125 13.94 2.32 -5.88
CA GLN A 125 14.58 3.20 -4.90
C GLN A 125 13.64 3.49 -3.71
N THR A 126 12.35 3.68 -3.96
CA THR A 126 11.37 3.87 -2.89
C THR A 126 11.24 2.63 -2.02
N GLN A 127 11.13 1.44 -2.63
CA GLN A 127 11.11 0.18 -1.87
C GLN A 127 12.38 0.00 -1.02
N ALA A 128 13.55 0.30 -1.59
CA ALA A 128 14.82 0.14 -0.91
C ALA A 128 14.94 1.06 0.31
N ILE A 129 14.62 2.35 0.18
CA ILE A 129 14.71 3.28 1.31
C ILE A 129 13.69 2.97 2.40
N ILE A 130 12.44 2.64 2.05
CA ILE A 130 11.42 2.22 3.03
C ILE A 130 11.89 0.97 3.76
N LYS A 131 12.37 -0.06 3.05
CA LYS A 131 12.90 -1.27 3.66
C LYS A 131 14.08 -1.00 4.59
N THR A 132 15.01 -0.13 4.18
CA THR A 132 16.18 0.24 5.01
C THR A 132 15.74 0.90 6.31
N VAL A 133 14.74 1.79 6.27
CA VAL A 133 14.32 2.56 7.44
C VAL A 133 13.37 1.76 8.35
N THR A 134 12.47 0.96 7.77
CA THR A 134 11.40 0.26 8.52
C THR A 134 11.65 -1.22 8.74
N GLY A 135 12.62 -1.81 8.05
CA GLY A 135 12.84 -3.27 8.02
C GLY A 135 11.83 -4.04 7.15
N LYS A 136 10.79 -3.39 6.61
CA LYS A 136 9.72 -4.01 5.83
C LYS A 136 9.72 -3.52 4.39
N THR A 137 9.54 -4.43 3.43
CA THR A 137 9.35 -4.06 2.02
C THR A 137 7.88 -3.69 1.79
N PRO A 138 7.57 -2.51 1.25
CA PRO A 138 6.18 -2.12 0.97
C PRO A 138 5.59 -3.05 -0.11
N ARG A 139 4.30 -3.36 0.02
CA ARG A 139 3.54 -4.21 -0.91
C ARG A 139 2.65 -3.40 -1.84
N TYR A 140 2.31 -2.19 -1.44
CA TYR A 140 1.40 -1.30 -2.16
C TYR A 140 2.13 -0.07 -2.67
N PHE A 141 1.65 0.42 -3.80
CA PHE A 141 2.14 1.61 -4.48
C PHE A 141 0.97 2.48 -4.91
N ARG A 142 1.08 3.78 -4.71
CA ARG A 142 0.20 4.78 -5.31
C ARG A 142 1.00 5.68 -6.23
N ALA A 143 0.52 5.89 -7.45
CA ALA A 143 1.18 6.79 -8.38
C ALA A 143 0.92 8.25 -7.99
N PRO A 144 1.95 9.14 -8.10
CA PRO A 144 1.79 10.57 -7.93
C PRO A 144 0.67 11.14 -8.80
N TYR A 145 -0.02 12.15 -8.28
CA TYR A 145 -1.12 12.86 -8.97
C TYR A 145 -2.33 11.98 -9.34
N GLY A 146 -2.38 10.73 -8.88
CA GLY A 146 -3.35 9.75 -9.34
C GLY A 146 -3.16 9.31 -10.80
N GLU A 147 -2.04 9.69 -11.43
CA GLU A 147 -1.75 9.39 -12.83
C GLU A 147 -1.08 8.02 -12.98
N VAL A 148 -1.85 7.04 -13.43
CA VAL A 148 -1.36 5.69 -13.73
C VAL A 148 -1.96 5.19 -15.04
N ASP A 149 -1.13 4.58 -15.88
CA ASP A 149 -1.52 3.84 -17.08
C ASP A 149 -1.15 2.35 -16.92
N ASP A 150 -1.60 1.52 -17.86
CA ASP A 150 -1.33 0.08 -17.86
C ASP A 150 0.17 -0.22 -17.82
N ARG A 151 0.99 0.60 -18.48
CA ARG A 151 2.44 0.46 -18.50
C ARG A 151 3.06 0.67 -17.13
N VAL A 152 2.71 1.76 -16.42
CA VAL A 152 3.19 2.04 -15.06
C VAL A 152 2.72 0.97 -14.09
N MET A 153 1.47 0.54 -14.21
CA MET A 153 0.89 -0.55 -13.41
C MET A 153 1.65 -1.86 -13.61
N MET A 154 1.94 -2.25 -14.86
CA MET A 154 2.70 -3.47 -15.17
C MET A 154 4.12 -3.41 -14.60
N LEU A 155 4.80 -2.27 -14.71
CA LEU A 155 6.12 -2.06 -14.14
C LEU A 155 6.10 -2.13 -12.61
N ALA A 156 5.06 -1.58 -11.96
CA ALA A 156 4.88 -1.73 -10.51
C ALA A 156 4.69 -3.20 -10.13
N SER A 157 3.82 -3.91 -10.83
CA SER A 157 3.61 -5.36 -10.63
C SER A 157 4.90 -6.17 -10.80
N ALA A 158 5.73 -5.84 -11.79
CA ALA A 158 7.03 -6.48 -12.01
C ALA A 158 8.03 -6.27 -10.86
N THR A 159 7.81 -5.28 -9.99
CA THR A 159 8.57 -5.05 -8.76
C THR A 159 7.92 -5.66 -7.52
N GLY A 160 6.81 -6.38 -7.67
CA GLY A 160 6.05 -6.97 -6.57
C GLY A 160 5.13 -5.97 -5.85
N LEU A 161 4.83 -4.81 -6.47
CA LEU A 161 3.94 -3.80 -5.94
C LEU A 161 2.54 -3.91 -6.57
N THR A 162 1.51 -3.90 -5.73
CA THR A 162 0.11 -3.74 -6.16
C THR A 162 -0.23 -2.26 -6.23
N THR A 163 -0.80 -1.82 -7.36
CA THR A 163 -1.19 -0.42 -7.54
C THR A 163 -2.52 -0.12 -6.87
N ILE A 164 -2.49 0.82 -5.92
CA ILE A 164 -3.66 1.27 -5.16
C ILE A 164 -3.99 2.71 -5.54
N GLN A 165 -5.21 2.93 -5.97
CA GLN A 165 -5.81 4.24 -6.17
C GLN A 165 -6.81 4.54 -5.04
N TYR A 166 -7.79 5.34 -5.30
CA TYR A 166 -8.85 5.71 -4.36
C TYR A 166 -10.15 5.97 -5.14
N ASP A 167 -11.27 5.72 -4.51
CA ASP A 167 -12.59 6.11 -5.04
C ASP A 167 -13.07 7.45 -4.46
N ILE A 168 -12.41 7.96 -3.40
CA ILE A 168 -12.72 9.27 -2.81
C ILE A 168 -11.44 10.09 -2.63
N ALA A 169 -11.32 11.19 -3.37
CA ALA A 169 -10.36 12.24 -3.09
C ALA A 169 -10.98 13.19 -2.07
N SER A 170 -10.41 13.30 -0.88
CA SER A 170 -10.99 14.11 0.20
C SER A 170 -11.16 15.59 -0.16
N GLY A 171 -10.23 16.14 -0.96
CA GLY A 171 -10.13 17.56 -1.23
C GLY A 171 -9.32 18.35 -0.20
N ASP A 172 -8.66 17.67 0.74
CA ASP A 172 -7.84 18.28 1.79
C ASP A 172 -6.71 19.20 1.32
N PRO A 173 -6.14 19.05 0.07
CA PRO A 173 -5.13 19.99 -0.41
C PRO A 173 -5.69 21.30 -0.96
N ASP A 174 -7.00 21.38 -1.20
CA ASP A 174 -7.61 22.57 -1.82
C ASP A 174 -7.97 23.61 -0.76
N SER A 175 -7.16 24.68 -0.67
CA SER A 175 -7.39 25.79 0.23
C SER A 175 -8.66 26.63 -0.07
N HIS A 176 -9.32 26.42 -1.21
CA HIS A 176 -10.59 27.07 -1.56
C HIS A 176 -11.81 26.31 -1.01
N LEU A 177 -11.61 25.04 -0.60
CA LEU A 177 -12.67 24.29 0.06
C LEU A 177 -12.70 24.61 1.56
N THR A 178 -13.90 24.73 2.12
CA THR A 178 -14.01 24.83 3.58
C THR A 178 -13.96 23.44 4.22
N PRO A 179 -13.45 23.32 5.45
CA PRO A 179 -13.44 22.05 6.19
C PRO A 179 -14.81 21.36 6.21
N GLN A 180 -15.89 22.12 6.42
CA GLN A 180 -17.26 21.58 6.47
C GLN A 180 -17.73 21.02 5.12
N LYS A 181 -17.30 21.61 4.00
CA LYS A 181 -17.60 21.06 2.67
C LYS A 181 -16.86 19.75 2.44
N ILE A 182 -15.59 19.66 2.85
CA ILE A 182 -14.77 18.46 2.74
C ILE A 182 -15.41 17.33 3.56
N VAL A 183 -15.70 17.58 4.84
CA VAL A 183 -16.35 16.60 5.73
C VAL A 183 -17.65 16.09 5.14
N ARG A 184 -18.52 17.01 4.69
CA ARG A 184 -19.81 16.64 4.08
C ARG A 184 -19.62 15.76 2.87
N TYR A 185 -18.72 16.14 1.95
CA TYR A 185 -18.44 15.39 0.74
C TYR A 185 -17.94 13.98 1.06
N VAL A 186 -16.93 13.85 1.91
CA VAL A 186 -16.37 12.54 2.30
C VAL A 186 -17.44 11.67 2.94
N LEU A 187 -18.23 12.21 3.87
CA LEU A 187 -19.26 11.43 4.55
C LEU A 187 -20.45 11.05 3.65
N GLN A 188 -20.77 11.86 2.64
CA GLN A 188 -21.83 11.54 1.68
C GLN A 188 -21.42 10.45 0.68
N ASP A 189 -20.17 10.49 0.21
CA ASP A 189 -19.70 9.60 -0.84
C ASP A 189 -19.13 8.28 -0.30
N ALA A 190 -18.84 8.20 1.00
CA ALA A 190 -18.31 7.01 1.65
C ALA A 190 -19.25 5.79 1.49
N LYS A 191 -18.69 4.69 1.01
CA LYS A 191 -19.37 3.41 0.75
C LYS A 191 -18.55 2.27 1.33
N ASN A 192 -19.17 1.11 1.47
CA ASN A 192 -18.43 -0.12 1.77
C ASN A 192 -17.25 -0.27 0.82
N GLY A 193 -16.09 -0.58 1.36
CA GLY A 193 -14.87 -0.79 0.56
C GLY A 193 -14.16 0.49 0.12
N SER A 194 -14.64 1.70 0.45
CA SER A 194 -13.99 2.93 -0.01
C SER A 194 -12.54 3.05 0.45
N ILE A 195 -11.69 3.56 -0.44
CA ILE A 195 -10.33 4.02 -0.16
C ILE A 195 -10.34 5.54 -0.29
N ILE A 196 -10.08 6.23 0.82
CA ILE A 196 -10.14 7.70 0.88
C ILE A 196 -8.72 8.24 0.97
N VAL A 197 -8.34 9.16 0.07
CA VAL A 197 -7.03 9.79 0.09
C VAL A 197 -7.04 11.14 0.80
N PHE A 198 -6.06 11.30 1.68
CA PHE A 198 -5.65 12.53 2.37
C PHE A 198 -4.15 12.75 2.21
N HIS A 199 -3.63 13.85 2.76
CA HIS A 199 -2.20 14.13 2.84
C HIS A 199 -1.77 14.29 4.30
N MET A 200 -0.57 13.81 4.65
CA MET A 200 -0.02 13.89 6.01
C MET A 200 1.16 14.86 6.12
N ASN A 201 1.25 15.79 5.19
CA ASN A 201 2.23 16.87 5.18
C ASN A 201 1.56 18.20 4.78
N HIS A 202 2.33 19.26 4.52
CA HIS A 202 1.80 20.57 4.12
C HIS A 202 0.90 20.58 2.86
N LYS A 203 0.79 19.46 2.16
CA LYS A 203 -0.21 19.33 1.08
C LYS A 203 -1.62 19.18 1.63
N GLY A 204 -1.77 18.61 2.83
CA GLY A 204 -3.05 18.48 3.50
C GLY A 204 -3.37 19.75 4.31
N VAL A 205 -3.84 20.80 3.65
CA VAL A 205 -4.12 22.10 4.28
C VAL A 205 -5.14 22.00 5.42
N HIS A 206 -6.10 21.09 5.28
CA HIS A 206 -7.22 20.92 6.23
C HIS A 206 -7.19 19.59 6.98
N THR A 207 -6.23 18.70 6.72
CA THR A 207 -6.27 17.30 7.18
C THR A 207 -6.48 17.18 8.68
N ALA A 208 -5.66 17.83 9.50
CA ALA A 208 -5.80 17.76 10.96
C ALA A 208 -7.12 18.31 11.48
N GLU A 209 -7.70 19.32 10.80
CA GLU A 209 -8.96 19.94 11.20
C GLU A 209 -10.17 19.04 10.94
N ILE A 210 -10.19 18.36 9.79
CA ILE A 210 -11.34 17.56 9.33
C ILE A 210 -11.36 16.13 9.88
N LEU A 211 -10.20 15.55 10.21
CA LEU A 211 -10.09 14.16 10.62
C LEU A 211 -11.00 13.76 11.77
N PRO A 212 -11.10 14.52 12.89
CA PRO A 212 -11.95 14.11 14.01
C PRO A 212 -13.42 13.92 13.61
N GLU A 213 -13.97 14.84 12.81
CA GLU A 213 -15.37 14.78 12.38
C GLU A 213 -15.58 13.66 11.35
N ILE A 214 -14.64 13.43 10.42
CA ILE A 214 -14.71 12.35 9.45
C ILE A 214 -14.64 10.99 10.16
N ILE A 215 -13.70 10.78 11.07
CA ILE A 215 -13.55 9.52 11.83
C ILE A 215 -14.85 9.21 12.60
N LYS A 216 -15.36 10.21 13.32
CA LYS A 216 -16.61 10.10 14.07
C LYS A 216 -17.79 9.76 13.14
N GLY A 217 -17.98 10.52 12.07
CA GLY A 217 -19.11 10.33 11.15
C GLY A 217 -19.08 9.01 10.40
N LEU A 218 -17.89 8.52 10.02
CA LEU A 218 -17.75 7.18 9.40
C LEU A 218 -18.11 6.07 10.39
N ARG A 219 -17.66 6.17 11.65
CA ARG A 219 -18.01 5.20 12.71
C ARG A 219 -19.50 5.22 13.03
N GLU A 220 -20.13 6.39 13.11
CA GLU A 220 -21.58 6.54 13.35
C GLU A 220 -22.42 5.96 12.21
N LYS A 221 -21.89 5.94 10.98
CA LYS A 221 -22.49 5.27 9.83
C LYS A 221 -22.27 3.75 9.82
N GLY A 222 -21.57 3.19 10.82
CA GLY A 222 -21.30 1.77 10.96
C GLY A 222 -20.08 1.27 10.16
N PHE A 223 -19.24 2.15 9.62
CA PHE A 223 -18.04 1.73 8.93
C PHE A 223 -16.92 1.32 9.89
N ILE A 224 -16.15 0.31 9.50
CA ILE A 224 -14.97 -0.20 10.19
C ILE A 224 -13.75 0.37 9.48
N LEU A 225 -12.95 1.17 10.19
CA LEU A 225 -11.72 1.73 9.64
C LEU A 225 -10.60 0.71 9.71
N VAL A 226 -9.92 0.48 8.57
CA VAL A 226 -8.89 -0.55 8.40
C VAL A 226 -7.72 -0.03 7.55
N THR A 227 -6.61 -0.76 7.49
CA THR A 227 -5.54 -0.54 6.49
C THR A 227 -5.98 -1.02 5.10
N VAL A 228 -5.24 -0.69 4.05
CA VAL A 228 -5.46 -1.25 2.71
C VAL A 228 -5.27 -2.77 2.73
N GLU A 229 -4.26 -3.28 3.46
CA GLU A 229 -4.05 -4.72 3.59
C GLU A 229 -5.28 -5.42 4.18
N ASP A 230 -5.82 -4.91 5.29
CA ASP A 230 -7.01 -5.48 5.94
C ASP A 230 -8.31 -5.27 5.12
N LEU A 231 -8.37 -4.21 4.32
CA LEU A 231 -9.47 -3.95 3.40
C LEU A 231 -9.55 -5.01 2.29
N LEU A 232 -8.38 -5.42 1.78
CA LEU A 232 -8.26 -6.36 0.67
C LEU A 232 -8.11 -7.82 1.13
N ALA A 233 -7.88 -8.08 2.40
CA ALA A 233 -7.89 -9.42 2.97
C ALA A 233 -9.30 -10.02 2.87
N GLN A 234 -9.37 -11.21 2.22
CA GLN A 234 -10.61 -11.99 2.08
C GLN A 234 -10.89 -12.80 3.34
#